data_d4a667cbae8731be1103ced09a793b9e
#
_entry.id   d4a667cbae8731be1103ced09a793b9e
#
_cell.length_a   1.000
_cell.length_b   1.000
_cell.length_c   1.000
_cell.angle_alpha   90.00
_cell.angle_beta   90.00
_cell.angle_gamma   90.00
#
_symmetry.space_group_name_H-M   'P 1'
#
loop_
_entity.id
_entity.type
_entity.pdbx_description
1 polymer ?
#
loop_
_entity_poly.entity_id
_entity_poly.type
_entity_poly.pdbx_seq_one_letter_code
_entity_poly.pdbx_strand_id
1 'polypeptide(L)'
;MIKRIKKNNTVLCTSRDYSQVTQLAKIRNLKLVIVGKHGGSKRHDKLNASLHRAKLLSTRIKKFSPDITISFCSPEAARVSYGLDIAHICFSDSPHANAVMRLVVPLIQKLLVPWIIPKKEFVKFGINSNDIMHYKAIDASIIAKRKVSKNSKRLDKESGRRVILVRVEEEYASYSTKKRPAIPIIKEIIKNFNDEEIVVMGRYTSQVRQLAQTFGKKIRVLSKVVDSKILLENTDVFVGSGGTMTAESALL
;
A
#
# COMPACT_ATOMS: atom_id res chain seq x y z
N MET A 1 -1.45 -14.45 -2.63
CA MET A 1 -2.39 -14.45 -3.76
C MET A 1 -1.68 -14.72 -5.09
N ILE A 2 -0.91 -13.80 -5.69
CA ILE A 2 -0.30 -13.94 -7.04
C ILE A 2 0.41 -15.29 -7.26
N LYS A 3 1.30 -15.70 -6.36
CA LYS A 3 2.01 -16.98 -6.48
C LYS A 3 1.09 -18.20 -6.52
N ARG A 4 -0.07 -18.12 -5.85
CA ARG A 4 -1.06 -19.22 -5.84
C ARG A 4 -1.87 -19.26 -7.13
N ILE A 5 -2.27 -18.09 -7.64
CA ILE A 5 -2.98 -17.99 -8.93
C ILE A 5 -2.09 -18.47 -10.08
N LYS A 6 -0.80 -18.13 -10.07
CA LYS A 6 0.17 -18.55 -11.09
C LYS A 6 0.40 -20.05 -11.20
N LYS A 7 -0.04 -20.86 -10.25
CA LYS A 7 0.13 -22.31 -10.32
C LYS A 7 -0.63 -22.92 -11.49
N ASN A 8 -1.83 -22.42 -11.75
CA ASN A 8 -2.77 -22.98 -12.74
C ASN A 8 -3.23 -21.96 -13.78
N ASN A 9 -2.63 -20.77 -13.82
CA ASN A 9 -3.06 -19.69 -14.70
C ASN A 9 -1.87 -18.92 -15.25
N THR A 10 -1.99 -18.43 -16.48
CA THR A 10 -1.09 -17.43 -17.04
C THR A 10 -1.44 -16.06 -16.45
N VAL A 11 -0.49 -15.37 -15.83
CA VAL A 11 -0.76 -14.13 -15.08
C VAL A 11 0.16 -13.01 -15.54
N LEU A 12 -0.43 -11.93 -16.04
CA LEU A 12 0.22 -10.66 -16.27
C LEU A 12 0.08 -9.76 -15.02
N CYS A 13 1.19 -9.51 -14.33
CA CYS A 13 1.20 -8.60 -13.18
C CYS A 13 1.68 -7.23 -13.61
N THR A 14 0.86 -6.20 -13.41
CA THR A 14 1.22 -4.82 -13.75
C THR A 14 1.25 -3.93 -12.51
N SER A 15 2.11 -2.93 -12.52
CA SER A 15 2.15 -1.86 -11.52
C SER A 15 2.53 -0.55 -12.20
N ARG A 16 2.19 0.58 -11.57
CA ARG A 16 2.80 1.87 -11.93
C ARG A 16 4.20 1.96 -11.36
N ASP A 17 5.05 2.78 -11.97
CA ASP A 17 6.35 3.10 -11.40
C ASP A 17 6.16 3.88 -10.10
N TYR A 18 6.43 3.21 -9.01
CA TYR A 18 6.41 3.73 -7.65
C TYR A 18 7.52 3.04 -6.88
N SER A 19 8.54 3.78 -6.50
CA SER A 19 9.82 3.25 -6.02
C SER A 19 9.70 2.18 -4.93
N GLN A 20 8.78 2.35 -3.99
CA GLN A 20 8.55 1.38 -2.91
C GLN A 20 7.98 0.06 -3.45
N VAL A 21 7.03 0.12 -4.39
CA VAL A 21 6.40 -1.08 -4.96
C VAL A 21 7.40 -1.86 -5.81
N THR A 22 8.21 -1.18 -6.62
CA THR A 22 9.22 -1.83 -7.47
C THR A 22 10.32 -2.48 -6.63
N GLN A 23 10.77 -1.84 -5.55
CA GLN A 23 11.76 -2.41 -4.63
C GLN A 23 11.18 -3.61 -3.86
N LEU A 24 9.97 -3.51 -3.33
CA LEU A 24 9.29 -4.65 -2.67
C LEU A 24 9.06 -5.82 -3.63
N ALA A 25 8.72 -5.55 -4.87
CA ALA A 25 8.55 -6.60 -5.88
C ALA A 25 9.85 -7.36 -6.13
N LYS A 26 10.99 -6.64 -6.18
CA LYS A 26 12.33 -7.27 -6.29
C LYS A 26 12.63 -8.13 -5.07
N ILE A 27 12.46 -7.59 -3.85
CA ILE A 27 12.65 -8.34 -2.59
C ILE A 27 11.79 -9.61 -2.55
N ARG A 28 10.58 -9.56 -3.16
CA ARG A 28 9.62 -10.67 -3.18
C ARG A 28 9.78 -11.60 -4.39
N ASN A 29 10.74 -11.34 -5.26
CA ASN A 29 10.91 -12.04 -6.54
C ASN A 29 9.60 -12.10 -7.33
N LEU A 30 8.91 -10.95 -7.46
CA LEU A 30 7.71 -10.78 -8.26
C LEU A 30 8.06 -10.09 -9.58
N LYS A 31 7.85 -10.78 -10.69
CA LYS A 31 7.97 -10.17 -12.01
C LYS A 31 6.79 -9.23 -12.23
N LEU A 32 7.06 -7.92 -12.30
CA LEU A 32 6.08 -6.88 -12.60
C LEU A 32 6.39 -6.22 -13.95
N VAL A 33 5.36 -5.99 -14.73
CA VAL A 33 5.42 -5.09 -15.89
C VAL A 33 5.03 -3.69 -15.41
N ILE A 34 5.95 -2.76 -15.53
CA ILE A 34 5.71 -1.38 -15.14
C ILE A 34 4.92 -0.68 -16.25
N VAL A 35 3.78 -0.10 -15.88
CA VAL A 35 2.86 0.59 -16.79
C VAL A 35 2.46 1.93 -16.18
N GLY A 36 2.99 3.02 -16.72
CA GLY A 36 2.76 4.38 -16.25
C GLY A 36 3.51 4.74 -14.97
N LYS A 37 3.43 6.01 -14.59
CA LYS A 37 4.10 6.60 -13.41
C LYS A 37 3.09 7.10 -12.39
N HIS A 38 3.54 7.37 -11.17
CA HIS A 38 2.75 8.07 -10.18
C HIS A 38 2.68 9.57 -10.51
N GLY A 39 1.49 10.18 -10.45
CA GLY A 39 1.26 11.58 -10.85
C GLY A 39 1.64 12.63 -9.78
N GLY A 40 2.35 12.24 -8.70
CA GLY A 40 2.74 13.18 -7.66
C GLY A 40 1.57 13.65 -6.78
N SER A 41 1.65 14.90 -6.26
CA SER A 41 0.65 15.46 -5.34
C SER A 41 -0.45 16.29 -6.02
N LYS A 42 -0.14 16.95 -7.16
CA LYS A 42 -1.08 17.84 -7.85
C LYS A 42 -2.20 17.06 -8.54
N ARG A 43 -3.43 17.57 -8.46
CA ARG A 43 -4.62 16.91 -9.04
C ARG A 43 -4.52 16.73 -10.54
N HIS A 44 -4.08 17.76 -11.26
CA HIS A 44 -3.90 17.73 -12.71
C HIS A 44 -2.88 16.67 -13.14
N ASP A 45 -1.74 16.60 -12.46
CA ASP A 45 -0.69 15.63 -12.78
C ASP A 45 -1.16 14.20 -12.49
N LYS A 46 -1.95 13.99 -11.41
CA LYS A 46 -2.60 12.71 -11.12
C LYS A 46 -3.58 12.30 -12.22
N LEU A 47 -4.39 13.25 -12.72
CA LEU A 47 -5.32 12.99 -13.82
C LEU A 47 -4.56 12.58 -15.08
N ASN A 48 -3.55 13.34 -15.49
CA ASN A 48 -2.76 13.04 -16.69
C ASN A 48 -2.04 11.69 -16.57
N ALA A 49 -1.46 11.40 -15.41
CA ALA A 49 -0.80 10.11 -15.15
C ALA A 49 -1.81 8.95 -15.22
N SER A 50 -3.04 9.14 -14.72
CA SER A 50 -4.11 8.13 -14.78
C SER A 50 -4.57 7.89 -16.21
N LEU A 51 -4.83 8.94 -16.99
CA LEU A 51 -5.23 8.83 -18.40
C LEU A 51 -4.14 8.13 -19.24
N HIS A 52 -2.88 8.57 -19.08
CA HIS A 52 -1.75 7.95 -19.76
C HIS A 52 -1.61 6.47 -19.40
N ARG A 53 -1.74 6.13 -18.10
CA ARG A 53 -1.69 4.74 -17.64
C ARG A 53 -2.84 3.92 -18.22
N ALA A 54 -4.06 4.44 -18.24
CA ALA A 54 -5.20 3.75 -18.83
C ALA A 54 -4.96 3.42 -20.31
N LYS A 55 -4.42 4.36 -21.10
CA LYS A 55 -4.03 4.14 -22.50
C LYS A 55 -3.00 3.01 -22.64
N LEU A 56 -1.95 3.02 -21.84
CA LEU A 56 -0.93 1.97 -21.87
C LEU A 56 -1.46 0.60 -21.43
N LEU A 57 -2.34 0.60 -20.40
CA LEU A 57 -2.98 -0.62 -19.91
C LEU A 57 -3.92 -1.22 -20.97
N SER A 58 -4.69 -0.41 -21.67
CA SER A 58 -5.61 -0.91 -22.70
C SER A 58 -4.88 -1.70 -23.78
N THR A 59 -3.75 -1.17 -24.27
CA THR A 59 -2.91 -1.86 -25.25
C THR A 59 -2.33 -3.19 -24.69
N ARG A 60 -1.87 -3.15 -23.43
CA ARG A 60 -1.28 -4.34 -22.79
C ARG A 60 -2.31 -5.42 -22.51
N ILE A 61 -3.46 -5.04 -21.96
CA ILE A 61 -4.55 -5.97 -21.64
C ILE A 61 -5.13 -6.56 -22.90
N LYS A 62 -5.40 -5.75 -23.94
CA LYS A 62 -5.86 -6.24 -25.25
C LYS A 62 -4.90 -7.26 -25.86
N LYS A 63 -3.57 -6.98 -25.82
CA LYS A 63 -2.55 -7.91 -26.34
C LYS A 63 -2.46 -9.20 -25.53
N PHE A 64 -2.63 -9.13 -24.20
CA PHE A 64 -2.57 -10.30 -23.32
C PHE A 64 -3.84 -11.12 -23.37
N SER A 65 -4.98 -10.49 -23.67
CA SER A 65 -6.32 -11.10 -23.79
C SER A 65 -6.69 -11.98 -22.57
N PRO A 66 -6.76 -11.44 -21.36
CA PRO A 66 -7.11 -12.21 -20.18
C PRO A 66 -8.61 -12.49 -20.12
N ASP A 67 -8.99 -13.64 -19.58
CA ASP A 67 -10.39 -13.97 -19.27
C ASP A 67 -10.94 -13.11 -18.14
N ILE A 68 -10.06 -12.67 -17.24
CA ILE A 68 -10.44 -11.89 -16.05
C ILE A 68 -9.31 -10.96 -15.62
N THR A 69 -9.68 -9.81 -15.07
CA THR A 69 -8.75 -8.89 -14.44
C THR A 69 -9.02 -8.76 -12.94
N ILE A 70 -7.96 -8.54 -12.16
CA ILE A 70 -8.04 -8.41 -10.70
C ILE A 70 -7.24 -7.19 -10.24
N SER A 71 -7.81 -6.37 -9.35
CA SER A 71 -7.08 -5.26 -8.75
C SER A 71 -7.46 -4.97 -7.29
N PHE A 72 -6.66 -4.17 -6.61
CA PHE A 72 -7.03 -3.48 -5.38
C PHE A 72 -7.50 -2.07 -5.74
N CYS A 73 -8.73 -1.97 -6.21
CA CYS A 73 -9.41 -0.73 -6.59
C CYS A 73 -8.55 0.23 -7.45
N SER A 74 -8.01 -0.28 -8.56
CA SER A 74 -7.33 0.56 -9.55
C SER A 74 -8.35 1.17 -10.53
N PRO A 75 -8.56 2.51 -10.53
CA PRO A 75 -9.48 3.15 -11.47
C PRO A 75 -9.15 2.86 -12.93
N GLU A 76 -7.86 2.85 -13.27
CA GLU A 76 -7.42 2.58 -14.64
C GLU A 76 -7.69 1.13 -15.05
N ALA A 77 -7.49 0.17 -14.14
CA ALA A 77 -7.77 -1.24 -14.45
C ALA A 77 -9.28 -1.48 -14.61
N ALA A 78 -10.10 -0.96 -13.70
CA ALA A 78 -11.56 -1.09 -13.78
C ALA A 78 -12.09 -0.46 -15.09
N ARG A 79 -11.65 0.77 -15.41
CA ARG A 79 -12.07 1.49 -16.62
C ARG A 79 -11.69 0.75 -17.91
N VAL A 80 -10.46 0.23 -17.96
CA VAL A 80 -9.95 -0.48 -19.14
C VAL A 80 -10.65 -1.83 -19.29
N SER A 81 -10.82 -2.58 -18.21
CA SER A 81 -11.52 -3.87 -18.24
C SER A 81 -12.96 -3.71 -18.71
N TYR A 82 -13.68 -2.75 -18.16
CA TYR A 82 -15.04 -2.42 -18.59
C TYR A 82 -15.10 -2.05 -20.09
N GLY A 83 -14.17 -1.20 -20.56
CA GLY A 83 -14.13 -0.78 -21.98
C GLY A 83 -13.68 -1.88 -22.96
N LEU A 84 -13.10 -2.97 -22.48
CA LEU A 84 -12.69 -4.13 -23.28
C LEU A 84 -13.62 -5.34 -23.05
N ASP A 85 -14.71 -5.16 -22.34
CA ASP A 85 -15.67 -6.21 -21.98
C ASP A 85 -15.03 -7.42 -21.26
N ILE A 86 -14.07 -7.13 -20.36
CA ILE A 86 -13.37 -8.14 -19.57
C ILE A 86 -13.87 -8.07 -18.12
N ALA A 87 -14.29 -9.20 -17.57
CA ALA A 87 -14.71 -9.26 -16.17
C ALA A 87 -13.63 -8.76 -15.22
N HIS A 88 -14.02 -7.89 -14.26
CA HIS A 88 -13.11 -7.29 -13.29
C HIS A 88 -13.52 -7.60 -11.86
N ILE A 89 -12.63 -8.23 -11.11
CA ILE A 89 -12.79 -8.47 -9.67
C ILE A 89 -11.92 -7.48 -8.90
N CYS A 90 -12.51 -6.81 -7.93
CA CYS A 90 -11.81 -5.87 -7.07
C CYS A 90 -11.73 -6.36 -5.62
N PHE A 91 -10.62 -6.02 -4.96
CA PHE A 91 -10.49 -6.09 -3.52
C PHE A 91 -10.47 -4.68 -2.94
N SER A 92 -11.13 -4.47 -1.81
CA SER A 92 -11.06 -3.20 -1.08
C SER A 92 -11.28 -3.39 0.41
N ASP A 93 -10.50 -2.67 1.20
CA ASP A 93 -10.63 -2.47 2.63
C ASP A 93 -10.91 -1.00 3.00
N SER A 94 -11.08 -0.13 2.00
CA SER A 94 -11.05 1.33 2.16
C SER A 94 -12.28 2.04 1.60
N PRO A 95 -13.49 1.81 2.16
CA PRO A 95 -14.72 2.46 1.68
C PRO A 95 -14.70 3.99 1.81
N HIS A 96 -13.83 4.54 2.67
CA HIS A 96 -13.64 5.98 2.87
C HIS A 96 -12.91 6.66 1.70
N ALA A 97 -12.27 5.91 0.81
CA ALA A 97 -11.61 6.44 -0.38
C ALA A 97 -12.63 6.81 -1.49
N ASN A 98 -13.56 7.73 -1.19
CA ASN A 98 -14.73 8.06 -2.00
C ASN A 98 -14.44 8.26 -3.49
N ALA A 99 -13.39 9.01 -3.85
CA ALA A 99 -13.05 9.26 -5.25
C ALA A 99 -12.67 7.96 -5.99
N VAL A 100 -11.90 7.08 -5.33
CA VAL A 100 -11.52 5.78 -5.90
C VAL A 100 -12.73 4.88 -6.02
N MET A 101 -13.55 4.80 -4.97
CA MET A 101 -14.77 3.98 -4.96
C MET A 101 -15.72 4.36 -6.09
N ARG A 102 -15.98 5.66 -6.30
CA ARG A 102 -16.85 6.17 -7.38
C ARG A 102 -16.32 5.86 -8.79
N LEU A 103 -15.00 5.78 -8.95
CA LEU A 103 -14.36 5.49 -10.25
C LEU A 103 -14.18 4.00 -10.53
N VAL A 104 -14.38 3.13 -9.53
CA VAL A 104 -14.11 1.69 -9.64
C VAL A 104 -15.40 0.88 -9.49
N VAL A 105 -16.11 1.09 -8.40
CA VAL A 105 -17.20 0.20 -7.96
C VAL A 105 -18.32 0.04 -8.99
N PRO A 106 -18.76 1.08 -9.72
CA PRO A 106 -19.79 0.92 -10.75
C PRO A 106 -19.35 0.15 -11.99
N LEU A 107 -18.06 -0.12 -12.17
CA LEU A 107 -17.48 -0.72 -13.38
C LEU A 107 -17.03 -2.18 -13.18
N ILE A 108 -17.26 -2.76 -12.02
CA ILE A 108 -16.76 -4.09 -11.67
C ILE A 108 -17.89 -5.10 -11.48
N GLN A 109 -17.60 -6.38 -11.71
CA GLN A 109 -18.57 -7.46 -11.56
C GLN A 109 -18.61 -8.01 -10.13
N LYS A 110 -17.48 -8.04 -9.42
CA LYS A 110 -17.42 -8.52 -8.02
C LYS A 110 -16.48 -7.67 -7.19
N LEU A 111 -16.91 -7.38 -5.96
CA LEU A 111 -16.12 -6.71 -4.94
C LEU A 111 -15.88 -7.64 -3.76
N LEU A 112 -14.62 -7.92 -3.45
CA LEU A 112 -14.21 -8.71 -2.30
C LEU A 112 -13.74 -7.78 -1.18
N VAL A 113 -14.32 -7.94 0.00
CA VAL A 113 -14.05 -7.07 1.15
C VAL A 113 -13.84 -7.87 2.43
N PRO A 114 -13.04 -7.40 3.39
CA PRO A 114 -12.93 -8.02 4.69
C PRO A 114 -14.30 -8.12 5.37
N TRP A 115 -14.58 -9.24 6.01
CA TRP A 115 -15.88 -9.51 6.67
C TRP A 115 -16.28 -8.46 7.70
N ILE A 116 -15.31 -7.76 8.29
CA ILE A 116 -15.52 -6.72 9.30
C ILE A 116 -16.12 -5.42 8.72
N ILE A 117 -16.03 -5.23 7.40
CA ILE A 117 -16.56 -4.02 6.74
C ILE A 117 -17.96 -4.33 6.19
N PRO A 118 -19.00 -3.63 6.67
CA PRO A 118 -20.37 -3.87 6.20
C PRO A 118 -20.52 -3.59 4.69
N LYS A 119 -21.27 -4.44 4.00
CA LYS A 119 -21.55 -4.27 2.55
C LYS A 119 -22.18 -2.90 2.22
N LYS A 120 -23.00 -2.34 3.12
CA LYS A 120 -23.65 -1.04 2.97
C LYS A 120 -22.66 0.10 2.67
N GLU A 121 -21.43 -0.02 3.16
CA GLU A 121 -20.39 0.97 2.93
C GLU A 121 -19.94 1.04 1.46
N PHE A 122 -20.24 0.01 0.68
CA PHE A 122 -19.88 -0.06 -0.74
C PHE A 122 -21.09 0.05 -1.67
N VAL A 123 -22.27 -0.40 -1.26
CA VAL A 123 -23.52 -0.31 -2.04
C VAL A 123 -23.82 1.12 -2.47
N LYS A 124 -23.52 2.10 -1.61
CA LYS A 124 -23.68 3.53 -1.90
C LYS A 124 -22.89 4.03 -3.12
N PHE A 125 -21.98 3.22 -3.65
CA PHE A 125 -21.20 3.53 -4.86
C PHE A 125 -21.72 2.84 -6.13
N GLY A 126 -22.87 2.16 -6.07
CA GLY A 126 -23.55 1.63 -7.23
C GLY A 126 -23.27 0.17 -7.57
N ILE A 127 -22.79 -0.64 -6.62
CA ILE A 127 -22.69 -2.10 -6.75
C ILE A 127 -23.86 -2.79 -6.03
N ASN A 128 -24.37 -3.88 -6.60
CA ASN A 128 -25.38 -4.68 -5.94
C ASN A 128 -24.77 -5.42 -4.73
N SER A 129 -25.52 -5.52 -3.63
CA SER A 129 -25.08 -6.24 -2.42
C SER A 129 -24.75 -7.72 -2.68
N ASN A 130 -25.39 -8.36 -3.66
CA ASN A 130 -25.09 -9.75 -4.06
C ASN A 130 -23.75 -9.91 -4.78
N ASP A 131 -23.20 -8.80 -5.30
CA ASP A 131 -21.90 -8.77 -5.98
C ASP A 131 -20.76 -8.42 -5.01
N ILE A 132 -21.09 -8.16 -3.75
CA ILE A 132 -20.11 -7.94 -2.68
C ILE A 132 -19.93 -9.25 -1.90
N MET A 133 -18.70 -9.75 -1.90
CA MET A 133 -18.33 -11.00 -1.21
C MET A 133 -17.43 -10.69 -0.01
N HIS A 134 -17.80 -11.21 1.16
CA HIS A 134 -16.95 -11.14 2.33
C HIS A 134 -15.92 -12.27 2.35
N TYR A 135 -14.68 -11.94 2.66
CA TYR A 135 -13.67 -12.94 3.04
C TYR A 135 -13.34 -12.84 4.53
N LYS A 136 -13.12 -13.99 5.19
CA LYS A 136 -12.91 -14.09 6.65
C LYS A 136 -11.44 -13.78 7.02
N ALA A 137 -10.96 -12.60 6.63
CA ALA A 137 -9.63 -12.09 6.98
C ALA A 137 -9.59 -10.57 6.90
N ILE A 138 -8.57 -9.97 7.48
CA ILE A 138 -8.10 -8.62 7.18
C ILE A 138 -6.81 -8.73 6.36
N ASP A 139 -6.56 -7.77 5.47
CA ASP A 139 -5.44 -7.85 4.52
C ASP A 139 -4.08 -7.98 5.21
N ALA A 140 -3.91 -7.32 6.35
CA ALA A 140 -2.70 -7.39 7.17
C ALA A 140 -2.39 -8.80 7.68
N SER A 141 -3.40 -9.66 7.91
CA SER A 141 -3.20 -11.01 8.42
C SER A 141 -2.38 -11.91 7.48
N ILE A 142 -2.49 -11.68 6.17
CA ILE A 142 -1.72 -12.42 5.16
C ILE A 142 -0.23 -12.06 5.29
N ILE A 143 0.09 -10.82 5.63
CA ILE A 143 1.44 -10.32 5.79
C ILE A 143 2.03 -10.83 7.11
N ALA A 144 1.28 -10.73 8.19
CA ALA A 144 1.69 -11.22 9.52
C ALA A 144 1.97 -12.74 9.52
N LYS A 145 1.11 -13.54 8.88
CA LYS A 145 1.29 -15.01 8.78
C LYS A 145 2.36 -15.45 7.78
N ARG A 146 2.92 -14.56 7.02
CA ARG A 146 3.91 -14.88 5.99
C ARG A 146 5.25 -15.32 6.61
N LYS A 147 5.86 -16.37 6.05
CA LYS A 147 7.23 -16.75 6.38
C LYS A 147 8.21 -15.70 5.85
N VAL A 148 9.12 -15.26 6.70
CA VAL A 148 10.21 -14.35 6.34
C VAL A 148 11.38 -15.19 5.83
N SER A 149 12.09 -14.69 4.82
CA SER A 149 13.30 -15.35 4.33
C SER A 149 14.39 -15.27 5.39
N LYS A 150 15.11 -16.37 5.61
CA LYS A 150 16.25 -16.43 6.56
C LYS A 150 17.37 -15.43 6.21
N ASN A 151 17.47 -15.02 4.94
CA ASN A 151 18.46 -14.07 4.44
C ASN A 151 18.02 -12.61 4.50
N SER A 152 16.87 -12.31 5.09
CA SER A 152 16.40 -10.94 5.23
C SER A 152 17.18 -10.25 6.34
N LYS A 153 17.84 -9.13 6.03
CA LYS A 153 18.56 -8.32 7.02
C LYS A 153 17.60 -7.89 8.13
N ARG A 154 17.92 -8.28 9.35
CA ARG A 154 17.29 -7.75 10.56
C ARG A 154 17.73 -6.29 10.76
N LEU A 155 16.95 -5.53 11.50
CA LEU A 155 17.44 -4.28 12.09
C LEU A 155 18.57 -4.67 13.06
N ASP A 156 19.76 -4.10 12.83
CA ASP A 156 20.81 -4.19 13.83
C ASP A 156 20.34 -3.33 15.02
N LYS A 157 19.86 -3.97 16.09
CA LYS A 157 19.50 -3.28 17.33
C LYS A 157 20.80 -2.86 18.04
N GLU A 158 20.84 -1.62 18.51
CA GLU A 158 21.84 -1.26 19.52
C GLU A 158 21.61 -2.11 20.77
N SER A 159 22.66 -2.75 21.26
CA SER A 159 22.58 -3.71 22.37
C SER A 159 21.92 -3.05 23.60
N GLY A 160 20.84 -3.66 24.08
CA GLY A 160 20.16 -3.28 25.33
C GLY A 160 19.10 -2.16 25.22
N ARG A 161 18.96 -1.50 24.07
CA ARG A 161 17.95 -0.42 23.88
C ARG A 161 16.67 -0.97 23.28
N ARG A 162 15.52 -0.46 23.75
CA ARG A 162 14.22 -0.72 23.09
C ARG A 162 14.09 0.12 21.82
N VAL A 163 13.44 -0.43 20.82
CA VAL A 163 13.24 0.21 19.52
C VAL A 163 11.83 0.81 19.45
N ILE A 164 11.75 2.12 19.30
CA ILE A 164 10.52 2.83 18.98
C ILE A 164 10.50 3.12 17.48
N LEU A 165 9.64 2.42 16.74
CA LEU A 165 9.48 2.62 15.31
C LEU A 165 8.36 3.61 15.02
N VAL A 166 8.69 4.73 14.38
CA VAL A 166 7.74 5.75 13.96
C VAL A 166 7.51 5.69 12.45
N ARG A 167 6.28 5.44 12.03
CA ARG A 167 5.87 5.51 10.63
C ARG A 167 5.16 6.83 10.35
N VAL A 168 5.79 7.72 9.59
CA VAL A 168 5.18 9.02 9.24
C VAL A 168 4.00 8.88 8.28
N GLU A 169 3.11 9.85 8.31
CA GLU A 169 1.86 9.89 7.56
C GLU A 169 2.04 9.95 6.04
N GLU A 170 0.97 9.63 5.32
CA GLU A 170 0.85 9.73 3.86
C GLU A 170 0.40 11.15 3.47
N GLU A 171 1.36 12.00 3.05
CA GLU A 171 1.09 13.39 2.69
C GLU A 171 0.39 13.57 1.35
N TYR A 172 0.53 12.60 0.42
CA TYR A 172 0.03 12.71 -0.95
C TYR A 172 -1.25 11.92 -1.21
N ALA A 173 -1.84 11.32 -0.18
CA ALA A 173 -3.11 10.64 -0.32
C ALA A 173 -4.23 11.60 -0.71
N SER A 174 -5.11 11.18 -1.60
CA SER A 174 -6.24 12.01 -2.07
C SER A 174 -7.28 12.32 -0.98
N TYR A 175 -7.29 11.53 0.08
CA TYR A 175 -8.15 11.69 1.26
C TYR A 175 -7.49 12.49 2.40
N SER A 176 -6.21 12.83 2.29
CA SER A 176 -5.51 13.64 3.29
C SER A 176 -5.93 15.12 3.14
N THR A 177 -6.74 15.59 4.07
CA THR A 177 -7.27 16.97 4.05
C THR A 177 -6.38 17.97 4.77
N LYS A 178 -5.50 17.52 5.66
CA LYS A 178 -4.58 18.37 6.41
C LYS A 178 -3.20 17.74 6.48
N LYS A 179 -2.18 18.53 6.19
CA LYS A 179 -0.80 18.16 6.49
C LYS A 179 -0.63 18.16 8.01
N ARG A 180 -0.49 16.99 8.60
CA ARG A 180 -0.12 16.84 10.01
C ARG A 180 1.36 16.49 10.04
N PRO A 181 2.25 17.43 10.34
CA PRO A 181 3.68 17.16 10.34
C PRO A 181 4.00 16.14 11.45
N ALA A 182 4.72 15.08 11.12
CA ALA A 182 5.23 14.10 12.10
C ALA A 182 6.27 14.72 13.04
N ILE A 183 6.87 15.84 12.68
CA ILE A 183 7.95 16.50 13.41
C ILE A 183 7.60 16.78 14.88
N PRO A 184 6.44 17.38 15.24
CA PRO A 184 6.09 17.58 16.64
C PRO A 184 6.00 16.28 17.43
N ILE A 185 5.41 15.23 16.84
CA ILE A 185 5.28 13.91 17.48
C ILE A 185 6.66 13.31 17.75
N ILE A 186 7.56 13.36 16.76
CA ILE A 186 8.93 12.85 16.91
C ILE A 186 9.70 13.64 17.97
N LYS A 187 9.50 14.97 18.04
CA LYS A 187 10.12 15.81 19.10
C LYS A 187 9.70 15.36 20.49
N GLU A 188 8.41 15.12 20.70
CA GLU A 188 7.91 14.63 21.99
C GLU A 188 8.41 13.22 22.33
N ILE A 189 8.52 12.33 21.33
CA ILE A 189 9.11 11.00 21.53
C ILE A 189 10.58 11.13 21.96
N ILE A 190 11.38 11.94 21.28
CA ILE A 190 12.79 12.17 21.63
C ILE A 190 12.92 12.74 23.04
N LYS A 191 12.04 13.68 23.44
CA LYS A 191 12.07 14.33 24.75
C LYS A 191 11.80 13.35 25.89
N ASN A 192 10.86 12.41 25.68
CA ASN A 192 10.39 11.51 26.73
C ASN A 192 11.06 10.12 26.70
N PHE A 193 11.76 9.77 25.61
CA PHE A 193 12.37 8.44 25.39
C PHE A 193 13.78 8.56 24.81
N ASN A 194 14.62 9.40 25.42
CA ASN A 194 15.98 9.72 24.95
C ASN A 194 16.94 8.52 25.06
N ASP A 195 16.65 7.56 25.93
CA ASP A 195 17.46 6.36 26.14
C ASP A 195 17.13 5.20 25.20
N GLU A 196 16.08 5.40 24.38
CA GLU A 196 15.61 4.37 23.45
C GLU A 196 16.13 4.61 22.01
N GLU A 197 16.18 3.56 21.21
CA GLU A 197 16.50 3.68 19.76
C GLU A 197 15.27 4.15 19.00
N ILE A 198 15.24 5.40 18.53
CA ILE A 198 14.12 5.95 17.76
C ILE A 198 14.40 5.76 16.28
N VAL A 199 13.64 4.86 15.64
CA VAL A 199 13.74 4.54 14.21
C VAL A 199 12.56 5.20 13.49
N VAL A 200 12.83 6.02 12.47
CA VAL A 200 11.79 6.72 11.72
C VAL A 200 11.75 6.26 10.27
N MET A 201 10.57 5.92 9.80
CA MET A 201 10.34 5.47 8.44
C MET A 201 9.53 6.50 7.65
N GLY A 202 10.18 7.20 6.71
CA GLY A 202 9.53 8.07 5.73
C GLY A 202 8.89 7.29 4.58
N ARG A 203 7.99 7.94 3.86
CA ARG A 203 7.37 7.39 2.64
C ARG A 203 8.06 7.89 1.37
N TYR A 204 8.57 9.10 1.40
CA TYR A 204 9.17 9.80 0.27
C TYR A 204 10.59 10.23 0.58
N THR A 205 11.42 10.34 -0.44
CA THR A 205 12.81 10.79 -0.31
C THR A 205 12.90 12.20 0.31
N SER A 206 11.93 13.07 0.00
CA SER A 206 11.83 14.41 0.62
C SER A 206 11.63 14.35 2.12
N GLN A 207 10.70 13.51 2.60
CA GLN A 207 10.48 13.28 4.04
C GLN A 207 11.73 12.73 4.72
N VAL A 208 12.37 11.72 4.11
CA VAL A 208 13.60 11.12 4.64
C VAL A 208 14.69 12.17 4.82
N ARG A 209 14.92 13.03 3.82
CA ARG A 209 15.91 14.13 3.89
C ARG A 209 15.56 15.13 4.97
N GLN A 210 14.31 15.60 5.03
CA GLN A 210 13.83 16.55 6.03
C GLN A 210 14.00 16.02 7.45
N LEU A 211 13.62 14.76 7.70
CA LEU A 211 13.78 14.13 9.02
C LEU A 211 15.25 14.02 9.43
N ALA A 212 16.11 13.57 8.51
CA ALA A 212 17.55 13.46 8.76
C ALA A 212 18.19 14.83 9.07
N GLN A 213 17.80 15.88 8.34
CA GLN A 213 18.27 17.25 8.58
C GLN A 213 17.76 17.83 9.91
N THR A 214 16.48 17.57 10.25
CA THR A 214 15.87 18.13 11.46
C THR A 214 16.39 17.51 12.74
N PHE A 215 16.64 16.20 12.74
CA PHE A 215 16.92 15.46 13.99
C PHE A 215 18.35 14.91 14.06
N GLY A 216 19.08 14.85 12.94
CA GLY A 216 20.46 14.37 12.91
C GLY A 216 20.61 12.99 13.54
N LYS A 217 21.57 12.87 14.48
CA LYS A 217 21.89 11.61 15.18
C LYS A 217 20.87 11.20 16.26
N LYS A 218 19.89 12.05 16.57
CA LYS A 218 18.87 11.74 17.60
C LYS A 218 17.86 10.68 17.17
N ILE A 219 17.79 10.41 15.88
CA ILE A 219 16.94 9.37 15.30
C ILE A 219 17.67 8.62 14.19
N ARG A 220 17.30 7.38 13.96
CA ARG A 220 17.74 6.60 12.82
C ARG A 220 16.70 6.63 11.72
N VAL A 221 16.95 7.33 10.62
CA VAL A 221 16.01 7.41 9.48
C VAL A 221 16.27 6.27 8.52
N LEU A 222 15.24 5.46 8.25
CA LEU A 222 15.33 4.38 7.27
C LEU A 222 15.23 4.94 5.85
N SER A 223 16.32 4.88 5.10
CA SER A 223 16.41 5.33 3.70
C SER A 223 16.10 4.24 2.68
N LYS A 224 16.17 2.97 3.08
CA LYS A 224 15.92 1.81 2.22
C LYS A 224 14.59 1.16 2.56
N VAL A 225 13.97 0.55 1.55
CA VAL A 225 12.77 -0.27 1.76
C VAL A 225 13.16 -1.55 2.49
N VAL A 226 12.55 -1.76 3.66
CA VAL A 226 12.69 -2.96 4.48
C VAL A 226 11.38 -3.73 4.45
N ASP A 227 11.45 -5.03 4.62
CA ASP A 227 10.26 -5.85 4.81
C ASP A 227 9.57 -5.48 6.12
N SER A 228 8.31 -5.04 6.05
CA SER A 228 7.54 -4.57 7.21
C SER A 228 7.47 -5.58 8.34
N LYS A 229 7.35 -6.88 8.02
CA LYS A 229 7.29 -7.93 9.03
C LYS A 229 8.59 -8.04 9.83
N ILE A 230 9.73 -8.03 9.14
CA ILE A 230 11.04 -8.09 9.80
C ILE A 230 11.24 -6.85 10.68
N LEU A 231 10.84 -5.69 10.18
CA LEU A 231 10.95 -4.43 10.89
C LEU A 231 10.12 -4.46 12.18
N LEU A 232 8.86 -4.88 12.10
CA LEU A 232 7.93 -4.95 13.21
C LEU A 232 8.32 -6.02 14.24
N GLU A 233 8.80 -7.20 13.81
CA GLU A 233 9.32 -8.25 14.71
C GLU A 233 10.55 -7.81 15.51
N ASN A 234 11.23 -6.74 15.11
CA ASN A 234 12.36 -6.15 15.83
C ASN A 234 12.03 -4.80 16.48
N THR A 235 10.77 -4.47 16.64
CA THR A 235 10.26 -3.23 17.22
C THR A 235 9.57 -3.53 18.53
N ASP A 236 9.87 -2.75 19.57
CA ASP A 236 9.24 -2.89 20.88
C ASP A 236 7.99 -2.00 20.99
N VAL A 237 8.00 -0.82 20.35
CA VAL A 237 6.86 0.09 20.29
C VAL A 237 6.69 0.64 18.87
N PHE A 238 5.48 0.54 18.33
CA PHE A 238 5.14 1.09 17.01
C PHE A 238 4.24 2.33 17.13
N VAL A 239 4.66 3.43 16.53
CA VAL A 239 3.87 4.67 16.40
C VAL A 239 3.54 4.91 14.94
N GLY A 240 2.27 4.84 14.59
CA GLY A 240 1.82 4.97 13.21
C GLY A 240 0.56 5.80 13.05
N SER A 241 0.39 6.38 11.87
CA SER A 241 -0.76 7.22 11.50
C SER A 241 -1.92 6.42 10.87
N GLY A 242 -1.97 5.11 11.09
CA GLY A 242 -2.94 4.20 10.46
C GLY A 242 -2.40 3.51 9.21
N GLY A 243 -3.28 2.83 8.49
CA GLY A 243 -2.97 2.05 7.29
C GLY A 243 -2.48 0.62 7.59
N THR A 244 -2.02 -0.06 6.54
CA THR A 244 -1.70 -1.49 6.57
C THR A 244 -0.64 -1.84 7.63
N MET A 245 0.40 -1.01 7.78
CA MET A 245 1.47 -1.29 8.74
C MET A 245 1.01 -1.20 10.20
N THR A 246 0.05 -0.32 10.51
CA THR A 246 -0.58 -0.28 11.84
C THR A 246 -1.38 -1.54 12.12
N ALA A 247 -2.11 -2.04 11.12
CA ALA A 247 -2.82 -3.31 11.25
C ALA A 247 -1.87 -4.53 11.32
N GLU A 248 -0.72 -4.47 10.63
CA GLU A 248 0.33 -5.50 10.73
C GLU A 248 0.96 -5.52 12.13
N SER A 249 1.27 -4.35 12.71
CA SER A 249 1.88 -4.25 14.04
C SER A 249 0.97 -4.79 15.15
N ALA A 250 -0.34 -4.66 15.00
CA ALA A 250 -1.32 -5.22 15.94
C ALA A 250 -1.45 -6.76 15.87
N LEU A 251 -0.85 -7.40 14.86
CA LEU A 251 -0.91 -8.85 14.63
C LEU A 251 0.44 -9.55 14.86
N LEU A 252 1.49 -8.80 15.19
CA LEU A 252 2.85 -9.29 15.43
C LEU A 252 3.30 -9.01 16.85
#